data_e3e097b717d64ae8dcb5fdeddef086ba
#
_entry.id   e3e097b717d64ae8dcb5fdeddef086ba
#
_cell.length_a   1.000
_cell.length_b   1.000
_cell.length_c   1.000
_cell.angle_alpha   90.00
_cell.angle_beta   90.00
_cell.angle_gamma   90.00
#
_symmetry.space_group_name_H-M   'P 1'
#
loop_
_entity.id
_entity.type
_entity.pdbx_description
1 polymer ?
#
loop_
_entity_poly.entity_id
_entity_poly.type
_entity_poly.pdbx_seq_one_letter_code
_entity_poly.pdbx_strand_id
1 'polypeptide(L)'
;MKILSLGEKIKRKRKELNMTLKDLAKDRITPGQISLVESGRSNPSMDLLEYLAENLNTTVEYLMESEESQAEKMCTYYEQIAEAHILDEGYTIAEKYIEDALNYAEEYNLENKKAKILYLRGKINVGEGKLILAEQCFLSANIIFIKNNNFEDIIKTFLNLAKITLKLKSYYSANSHLKQAEKVFMDNDICNDYLLGEIYFYLSKTYFEMDNLSKSTEYASLANEQFEKIHNKEEYAKNLLLLSEEHNKNGNLEKAITYSKKSLKLYKEMESLDNIYTIENELGKLFYNFENIDESFKHYEFAKDIKIQNNDGKLIKTLINICGNYLKIKDLDKCQKVLDEISEKITEEDVEERIECSLIKYTMYIINERKIEAESILIDSYRYAKEKNMLQKAGEISIMLGKFYIDNKNSEQANKYLNEGVSIFKKTGILNN
;
A
#
# COMPACT_ATOMS: atom_id res chain seq x y z
N MET A 1 21.13 16.81 20.61
CA MET A 1 21.05 17.55 21.88
C MET A 1 21.66 16.69 22.98
N LYS A 2 22.32 17.25 23.99
CA LYS A 2 22.86 16.44 25.10
C LYS A 2 21.86 16.48 26.26
N ILE A 3 21.52 15.32 26.81
CA ILE A 3 20.73 15.22 28.04
C ILE A 3 21.58 15.67 29.21
N LEU A 4 21.03 16.45 30.10
CA LEU A 4 21.75 17.10 31.18
C LEU A 4 21.10 16.82 32.54
N SER A 5 21.90 16.40 33.50
CA SER A 5 21.49 16.36 34.89
C SER A 5 21.17 17.74 35.46
N LEU A 6 20.49 17.81 36.60
CA LEU A 6 20.20 19.08 37.29
C LEU A 6 21.45 19.92 37.47
N GLY A 7 22.54 19.32 37.97
CA GLY A 7 23.81 20.02 38.18
C GLY A 7 24.44 20.54 36.88
N GLU A 8 24.40 19.75 35.82
CA GLU A 8 24.90 20.16 34.50
C GLU A 8 24.05 21.28 33.90
N LYS A 9 22.73 21.30 34.06
CA LYS A 9 21.84 22.39 33.63
C LYS A 9 22.20 23.71 34.35
N ILE A 10 22.35 23.68 35.68
CA ILE A 10 22.75 24.83 36.46
C ILE A 10 24.11 25.34 35.99
N LYS A 11 25.10 24.44 35.85
CA LYS A 11 26.45 24.79 35.39
C LYS A 11 26.46 25.37 33.97
N ARG A 12 25.63 24.81 33.06
CA ARG A 12 25.48 25.30 31.68
C ARG A 12 24.90 26.72 31.68
N LYS A 13 23.77 26.94 32.38
CA LYS A 13 23.13 28.25 32.46
C LYS A 13 24.03 29.31 33.07
N ARG A 14 24.73 28.93 34.15
CA ARG A 14 25.72 29.86 34.77
C ARG A 14 26.82 30.25 33.78
N LYS A 15 27.36 29.30 33.01
CA LYS A 15 28.39 29.57 31.99
C LYS A 15 27.84 30.37 30.81
N GLU A 16 26.63 30.14 30.36
CA GLU A 16 25.95 30.92 29.33
C GLU A 16 25.81 32.38 29.71
N LEU A 17 25.62 32.67 31.00
CA LEU A 17 25.57 34.02 31.58
C LEU A 17 26.95 34.58 31.99
N ASN A 18 28.07 33.88 31.72
CA ASN A 18 29.42 34.25 32.13
C ASN A 18 29.62 34.49 33.63
N MET A 19 28.81 33.80 34.46
CA MET A 19 28.87 33.97 35.93
C MET A 19 29.90 33.01 36.53
N THR A 20 30.65 33.50 37.55
CA THR A 20 31.44 32.66 38.44
C THR A 20 30.54 32.00 39.50
N LEU A 21 31.05 30.97 40.20
CA LEU A 21 30.34 30.40 41.33
C LEU A 21 30.01 31.42 42.41
N LYS A 22 30.90 32.45 42.61
CA LYS A 22 30.71 33.53 43.55
C LYS A 22 29.59 34.47 43.12
N ASP A 23 29.53 34.80 41.83
CA ASP A 23 28.49 35.68 41.29
C ASP A 23 27.08 35.04 41.42
N LEU A 24 26.98 33.74 41.25
CA LEU A 24 25.71 33.00 41.43
C LEU A 24 25.37 32.80 42.91
N ALA A 25 26.37 32.64 43.79
CA ALA A 25 26.17 32.43 45.22
C ALA A 25 25.64 33.69 45.93
N LYS A 26 26.13 34.86 45.52
CA LYS A 26 25.88 36.14 46.23
C LYS A 26 26.05 35.99 47.74
N ASP A 27 25.13 36.56 48.52
CA ASP A 27 25.13 36.47 50.01
C ASP A 27 24.20 35.39 50.57
N ARG A 28 23.54 34.59 49.66
CA ARG A 28 22.54 33.59 50.09
C ARG A 28 23.13 32.23 50.42
N ILE A 29 24.15 31.81 49.68
CA ILE A 29 24.80 30.48 49.82
C ILE A 29 26.30 30.59 49.58
N THR A 30 27.05 29.52 49.90
CA THR A 30 28.48 29.50 49.62
C THR A 30 28.78 29.04 48.18
N PRO A 31 29.83 29.52 47.49
CA PRO A 31 30.28 29.00 46.22
C PRO A 31 30.54 27.50 46.23
N GLY A 32 30.95 26.93 47.38
CA GLY A 32 31.15 25.52 47.58
C GLY A 32 29.85 24.71 47.53
N GLN A 33 28.75 25.27 48.05
CA GLN A 33 27.43 24.62 47.96
C GLN A 33 26.94 24.54 46.48
N ILE A 34 27.11 25.61 45.73
CA ILE A 34 26.77 25.57 44.25
C ILE A 34 27.63 24.55 43.53
N SER A 35 28.92 24.48 43.83
CA SER A 35 29.81 23.48 43.24
C SER A 35 29.41 22.05 43.57
N LEU A 36 28.91 21.78 44.76
CA LEU A 36 28.37 20.45 45.16
C LEU A 36 27.08 20.14 44.37
N VAL A 37 26.19 21.10 44.16
CA VAL A 37 24.97 20.94 43.36
C VAL A 37 25.34 20.74 41.91
N GLU A 38 26.23 21.57 41.33
CA GLU A 38 26.67 21.39 39.94
C GLU A 38 27.34 20.03 39.64
N SER A 39 27.99 19.46 40.64
CA SER A 39 28.61 18.14 40.52
C SER A 39 27.68 16.96 40.90
N GLY A 40 26.42 17.23 41.20
CA GLY A 40 25.43 16.21 41.60
C GLY A 40 25.67 15.57 42.96
N ARG A 41 26.57 16.17 43.79
CA ARG A 41 26.91 15.65 45.11
C ARG A 41 25.97 16.16 46.24
N SER A 42 25.11 17.11 45.92
CA SER A 42 24.11 17.66 46.84
C SER A 42 22.85 18.02 46.06
N ASN A 43 21.70 17.64 46.63
CA ASN A 43 20.39 18.03 46.07
C ASN A 43 19.98 19.35 46.73
N PRO A 44 19.67 20.40 45.92
CA PRO A 44 19.20 21.69 46.42
C PRO A 44 17.77 21.56 46.98
N SER A 45 17.45 22.39 48.00
CA SER A 45 16.08 22.56 48.49
C SER A 45 15.26 23.34 47.43
N MET A 46 13.92 23.30 47.55
CA MET A 46 13.02 24.02 46.61
C MET A 46 13.33 25.53 46.64
N ASP A 47 13.49 26.13 47.80
CA ASP A 47 13.85 27.55 47.90
C ASP A 47 15.19 27.91 47.22
N LEU A 48 16.14 26.94 47.24
CA LEU A 48 17.41 27.13 46.54
C LEU A 48 17.23 26.96 45.02
N LEU A 49 16.38 26.07 44.56
CA LEU A 49 16.04 25.91 43.14
C LEU A 49 15.36 27.18 42.60
N GLU A 50 14.41 27.75 43.32
CA GLU A 50 13.76 29.01 42.95
C GLU A 50 14.78 30.14 42.86
N TYR A 51 15.65 30.24 43.83
CA TYR A 51 16.73 31.21 43.82
C TYR A 51 17.69 31.06 42.61
N LEU A 52 18.08 29.81 42.32
CA LEU A 52 18.95 29.49 41.18
C LEU A 52 18.24 29.75 39.85
N ALA A 53 16.97 29.38 39.71
CA ALA A 53 16.18 29.61 38.51
C ALA A 53 16.06 31.11 38.20
N GLU A 54 15.75 31.95 39.20
CA GLU A 54 15.63 33.38 39.04
C GLU A 54 16.97 34.00 38.59
N ASN A 55 18.09 33.65 39.27
CA ASN A 55 19.40 34.22 38.94
C ASN A 55 20.01 33.70 37.64
N LEU A 56 19.57 32.52 37.16
CA LEU A 56 19.99 31.92 35.90
C LEU A 56 19.06 32.25 34.73
N ASN A 57 18.09 33.16 34.92
CA ASN A 57 17.07 33.50 33.92
C ASN A 57 16.42 32.27 33.30
N THR A 58 15.98 31.31 34.13
CA THR A 58 15.33 30.05 33.71
C THR A 58 14.20 29.73 34.67
N THR A 59 13.49 28.62 34.42
CA THR A 59 12.38 28.17 35.29
C THR A 59 12.81 27.02 36.17
N VAL A 60 12.10 26.83 37.28
CA VAL A 60 12.31 25.68 38.19
C VAL A 60 11.99 24.38 37.47
N GLU A 61 10.93 24.38 36.64
CA GLU A 61 10.53 23.24 35.85
C GLU A 61 11.64 22.77 34.89
N TYR A 62 12.32 23.71 34.21
CA TYR A 62 13.49 23.41 33.37
C TYR A 62 14.62 22.77 34.18
N LEU A 63 14.92 23.27 35.37
CA LEU A 63 15.98 22.72 36.22
C LEU A 63 15.61 21.33 36.72
N MET A 64 14.36 21.13 37.15
CA MET A 64 13.87 19.89 37.75
C MET A 64 13.53 18.81 36.71
N GLU A 65 13.46 19.13 35.43
CA GLU A 65 13.15 18.14 34.42
C GLU A 65 14.14 16.98 34.45
N SER A 66 13.64 15.74 34.61
CA SER A 66 14.46 14.55 34.69
C SER A 66 15.18 14.22 33.39
N GLU A 67 16.25 13.44 33.46
CA GLU A 67 16.97 12.95 32.28
C GLU A 67 16.07 12.06 31.41
N GLU A 68 15.22 11.25 32.04
CA GLU A 68 14.21 10.43 31.34
C GLU A 68 13.21 11.28 30.56
N SER A 69 12.68 12.38 31.16
CA SER A 69 11.77 13.30 30.47
C SER A 69 12.44 13.98 29.26
N GLN A 70 13.71 14.36 29.39
CA GLN A 70 14.49 14.91 28.27
C GLN A 70 14.70 13.86 27.17
N ALA A 71 15.02 12.60 27.55
CA ALA A 71 15.18 11.49 26.62
C ALA A 71 13.86 11.21 25.89
N GLU A 72 12.74 11.21 26.59
CA GLU A 72 11.41 11.01 25.98
C GLU A 72 11.08 12.11 24.95
N LYS A 73 11.40 13.38 25.24
CA LYS A 73 11.26 14.47 24.28
C LYS A 73 12.16 14.29 23.07
N MET A 74 13.41 13.81 23.26
CA MET A 74 14.31 13.51 22.16
C MET A 74 13.81 12.37 21.28
N CYS A 75 13.32 11.28 21.90
CA CYS A 75 12.68 10.20 21.16
C CYS A 75 11.49 10.71 20.33
N THR A 76 10.60 11.52 20.95
CA THR A 76 9.44 12.11 20.25
C THR A 76 9.86 12.96 19.06
N TYR A 77 10.90 13.78 19.23
CA TYR A 77 11.44 14.61 18.15
C TYR A 77 11.96 13.77 16.97
N TYR A 78 12.76 12.76 17.25
CA TYR A 78 13.28 11.85 16.21
C TYR A 78 12.18 11.00 15.57
N GLU A 79 11.19 10.52 16.33
CA GLU A 79 10.01 9.83 15.82
C GLU A 79 9.27 10.67 14.78
N GLN A 80 8.99 11.95 15.10
CA GLN A 80 8.28 12.85 14.18
C GLN A 80 9.05 13.12 12.88
N ILE A 81 10.38 13.29 12.97
CA ILE A 81 11.21 13.46 11.77
C ILE A 81 11.24 12.18 10.94
N ALA A 82 11.39 11.02 11.60
CA ALA A 82 11.38 9.74 10.91
C ALA A 82 10.04 9.49 10.21
N GLU A 83 8.92 9.80 10.87
CA GLU A 83 7.57 9.69 10.26
C GLU A 83 7.43 10.58 9.02
N ALA A 84 7.91 11.83 9.06
CA ALA A 84 7.88 12.71 7.91
C ALA A 84 8.69 12.13 6.73
N HIS A 85 9.91 11.64 7.00
CA HIS A 85 10.72 11.02 5.96
C HIS A 85 10.14 9.68 5.44
N ILE A 86 9.44 8.91 6.27
CA ILE A 86 8.74 7.70 5.82
C ILE A 86 7.63 8.07 4.83
N LEU A 87 6.89 9.16 5.07
CA LEU A 87 5.84 9.64 4.15
C LEU A 87 6.43 10.10 2.81
N ASP A 88 7.63 10.70 2.83
CA ASP A 88 8.35 11.14 1.63
C ASP A 88 9.23 10.02 1.00
N GLU A 89 9.04 8.76 1.42
CA GLU A 89 9.82 7.59 0.97
C GLU A 89 11.35 7.73 1.19
N GLY A 90 11.77 8.65 2.05
CA GLY A 90 13.16 8.89 2.42
C GLY A 90 13.70 7.89 3.46
N TYR A 91 13.54 6.60 3.22
CA TYR A 91 13.79 5.51 4.19
C TYR A 91 15.20 5.51 4.79
N THR A 92 16.22 5.78 3.98
CA THR A 92 17.62 5.82 4.46
C THR A 92 17.85 6.93 5.50
N ILE A 93 17.16 8.07 5.35
CA ILE A 93 17.26 9.18 6.29
C ILE A 93 16.44 8.87 7.54
N ALA A 94 15.22 8.34 7.35
CA ALA A 94 14.35 7.91 8.43
C ALA A 94 15.04 6.91 9.36
N GLU A 95 15.77 5.92 8.81
CA GLU A 95 16.47 4.90 9.60
C GLU A 95 17.52 5.50 10.54
N LYS A 96 18.24 6.55 10.14
CA LYS A 96 19.21 7.23 11.04
C LYS A 96 18.52 7.83 12.26
N TYR A 97 17.36 8.49 12.05
CA TYR A 97 16.60 9.07 13.16
C TYR A 97 15.99 7.97 14.06
N ILE A 98 15.59 6.84 13.47
CA ILE A 98 15.15 5.66 14.21
C ILE A 98 16.27 5.09 15.09
N GLU A 99 17.50 5.01 14.58
CA GLU A 99 18.67 4.57 15.37
C GLU A 99 18.97 5.53 16.54
N ASP A 100 18.97 6.84 16.27
CA ASP A 100 19.17 7.84 17.32
C ASP A 100 18.08 7.75 18.39
N ALA A 101 16.82 7.63 18.01
CA ALA A 101 15.71 7.48 18.93
C ALA A 101 15.82 6.18 19.76
N LEU A 102 16.22 5.07 19.14
CA LEU A 102 16.36 3.76 19.79
C LEU A 102 17.44 3.81 20.86
N ASN A 103 18.58 4.47 20.58
CA ASN A 103 19.66 4.63 21.56
C ASN A 103 19.17 5.32 22.84
N TYR A 104 18.41 6.44 22.70
CA TYR A 104 17.81 7.12 23.86
C TYR A 104 16.78 6.23 24.57
N ALA A 105 15.92 5.55 23.82
CA ALA A 105 14.90 4.68 24.39
C ALA A 105 15.51 3.51 25.20
N GLU A 106 16.63 2.96 24.77
CA GLU A 106 17.34 1.89 25.45
C GLU A 106 18.15 2.38 26.64
N GLU A 107 18.88 3.51 26.52
CA GLU A 107 19.68 4.09 27.59
C GLU A 107 18.81 4.51 28.79
N TYR A 108 17.62 5.02 28.54
CA TYR A 108 16.70 5.50 29.58
C TYR A 108 15.53 4.58 29.86
N ASN A 109 15.53 3.33 29.35
CA ASN A 109 14.51 2.30 29.55
C ASN A 109 13.08 2.75 29.20
N LEU A 110 12.91 3.51 28.11
CA LEU A 110 11.64 4.05 27.65
C LEU A 110 10.89 3.00 26.78
N GLU A 111 10.32 1.97 27.41
CA GLU A 111 9.69 0.83 26.72
C GLU A 111 8.61 1.26 25.72
N ASN A 112 7.74 2.22 26.06
CA ASN A 112 6.71 2.71 25.14
C ASN A 112 7.30 3.37 23.89
N LYS A 113 8.38 4.14 24.06
CA LYS A 113 9.10 4.75 22.95
C LYS A 113 9.78 3.71 22.08
N LYS A 114 10.41 2.71 22.70
CA LYS A 114 11.02 1.58 22.01
C LYS A 114 10.00 0.85 21.13
N ALA A 115 8.79 0.61 21.60
CA ALA A 115 7.74 -0.02 20.81
C ALA A 115 7.35 0.80 19.58
N LYS A 116 7.15 2.13 19.74
CA LYS A 116 6.84 3.03 18.63
C LYS A 116 7.96 3.08 17.60
N ILE A 117 9.20 3.16 18.06
CA ILE A 117 10.39 3.17 17.19
C ILE A 117 10.47 1.87 16.38
N LEU A 118 10.27 0.69 17.02
CA LEU A 118 10.23 -0.59 16.33
C LEU A 118 9.08 -0.67 15.30
N TYR A 119 7.91 -0.10 15.64
CA TYR A 119 6.80 0.00 14.71
C TYR A 119 7.14 0.84 13.47
N LEU A 120 7.80 2.00 13.65
CA LEU A 120 8.26 2.85 12.54
C LEU A 120 9.32 2.15 11.68
N ARG A 121 10.28 1.43 12.31
CA ARG A 121 11.25 0.60 11.60
C ARG A 121 10.56 -0.48 10.77
N GLY A 122 9.48 -1.07 11.28
CA GLY A 122 8.62 -1.97 10.52
C GLY A 122 8.05 -1.30 9.25
N LYS A 123 7.57 -0.06 9.35
CA LYS A 123 7.07 0.71 8.20
C LYS A 123 8.16 1.00 7.17
N ILE A 124 9.38 1.35 7.59
CA ILE A 124 10.54 1.52 6.70
C ILE A 124 10.80 0.22 5.93
N ASN A 125 10.88 -0.91 6.64
CA ASN A 125 11.13 -2.21 6.01
C ASN A 125 10.02 -2.61 5.02
N VAL A 126 8.76 -2.23 5.27
CA VAL A 126 7.66 -2.42 4.29
C VAL A 126 7.91 -1.59 3.03
N GLY A 127 8.30 -0.32 3.18
CA GLY A 127 8.60 0.57 2.06
C GLY A 127 9.78 0.08 1.20
N GLU A 128 10.81 -0.46 1.85
CA GLU A 128 11.97 -1.06 1.18
C GLU A 128 11.71 -2.48 0.62
N GLY A 129 10.51 -3.04 0.79
CA GLY A 129 10.17 -4.39 0.34
C GLY A 129 10.72 -5.53 1.21
N LYS A 130 11.36 -5.24 2.36
CA LYS A 130 11.94 -6.21 3.29
C LYS A 130 10.88 -6.80 4.22
N LEU A 131 9.90 -7.52 3.66
CA LEU A 131 8.68 -7.92 4.37
C LEU A 131 8.93 -8.80 5.61
N ILE A 132 9.92 -9.70 5.59
CA ILE A 132 10.26 -10.56 6.74
C ILE A 132 10.80 -9.73 7.91
N LEU A 133 11.68 -8.75 7.64
CA LEU A 133 12.19 -7.85 8.67
C LEU A 133 11.10 -6.94 9.22
N ALA A 134 10.19 -6.49 8.37
CA ALA A 134 9.02 -5.71 8.78
C ALA A 134 8.13 -6.50 9.75
N GLU A 135 7.84 -7.77 9.43
CA GLU A 135 7.07 -8.66 10.30
C GLU A 135 7.71 -8.83 11.68
N GLN A 136 9.03 -9.06 11.74
CA GLN A 136 9.78 -9.16 12.99
C GLN A 136 9.70 -7.88 13.83
N CYS A 137 9.85 -6.71 13.20
CA CYS A 137 9.73 -5.42 13.87
C CYS A 137 8.33 -5.20 14.44
N PHE A 138 7.27 -5.49 13.67
CA PHE A 138 5.90 -5.34 14.14
C PHE A 138 5.57 -6.32 15.26
N LEU A 139 6.00 -7.58 15.19
CA LEU A 139 5.81 -8.56 16.29
C LEU A 139 6.52 -8.12 17.56
N SER A 140 7.76 -7.61 17.47
CA SER A 140 8.52 -7.11 18.62
C SER A 140 7.85 -5.88 19.23
N ALA A 141 7.36 -4.95 18.44
CA ALA A 141 6.60 -3.79 18.90
C ALA A 141 5.30 -4.23 19.60
N ASN A 142 4.57 -5.20 19.01
CA ASN A 142 3.29 -5.66 19.52
C ASN A 142 3.39 -6.30 20.91
N ILE A 143 4.47 -7.03 21.20
CA ILE A 143 4.72 -7.60 22.53
C ILE A 143 4.75 -6.50 23.60
N ILE A 144 5.41 -5.37 23.31
CA ILE A 144 5.52 -4.26 24.24
C ILE A 144 4.18 -3.51 24.33
N PHE A 145 3.49 -3.28 23.21
CA PHE A 145 2.18 -2.64 23.22
C PHE A 145 1.15 -3.44 24.02
N ILE A 146 1.15 -4.77 23.90
CA ILE A 146 0.27 -5.65 24.70
C ILE A 146 0.59 -5.52 26.19
N LYS A 147 1.88 -5.57 26.58
CA LYS A 147 2.31 -5.40 27.97
C LYS A 147 1.85 -4.09 28.58
N ASN A 148 1.78 -3.04 27.76
CA ASN A 148 1.45 -1.67 28.20
C ASN A 148 -0.03 -1.29 27.95
N ASN A 149 -0.87 -2.22 27.47
CA ASN A 149 -2.28 -2.02 27.12
C ASN A 149 -2.51 -0.86 26.11
N ASN A 150 -1.60 -0.69 25.14
CA ASN A 150 -1.73 0.31 24.09
C ASN A 150 -2.61 -0.23 22.95
N PHE A 151 -3.91 -0.30 23.17
CA PHE A 151 -4.85 -1.04 22.31
C PHE A 151 -4.89 -0.54 20.87
N GLU A 152 -4.88 0.76 20.63
CA GLU A 152 -4.85 1.29 19.25
C GLU A 152 -3.57 0.88 18.50
N ASP A 153 -2.41 0.92 19.15
CA ASP A 153 -1.15 0.54 18.54
C ASP A 153 -1.08 -0.99 18.31
N ILE A 154 -1.70 -1.80 19.19
CA ILE A 154 -1.89 -3.24 18.97
C ILE A 154 -2.68 -3.49 17.70
N ILE A 155 -3.82 -2.79 17.51
CA ILE A 155 -4.66 -2.94 16.31
C ILE A 155 -3.91 -2.52 15.06
N LYS A 156 -3.25 -1.34 15.07
CA LYS A 156 -2.43 -0.85 13.94
C LYS A 156 -1.33 -1.85 13.58
N THR A 157 -0.75 -2.51 14.58
CA THR A 157 0.29 -3.51 14.36
C THR A 157 -0.29 -4.76 13.69
N PHE A 158 -1.41 -5.29 14.17
CA PHE A 158 -2.10 -6.42 13.53
C PHE A 158 -2.56 -6.09 12.11
N LEU A 159 -3.03 -4.87 11.84
CA LEU A 159 -3.36 -4.42 10.49
C LEU A 159 -2.14 -4.45 9.55
N ASN A 160 -0.97 -3.97 10.01
CA ASN A 160 0.24 -4.02 9.20
C ASN A 160 0.73 -5.45 8.97
N LEU A 161 0.66 -6.33 9.96
CA LEU A 161 0.94 -7.76 9.82
C LEU A 161 0.01 -8.42 8.79
N ALA A 162 -1.28 -8.08 8.83
CA ALA A 162 -2.25 -8.56 7.84
C ALA A 162 -1.93 -8.05 6.43
N LYS A 163 -1.58 -6.77 6.27
CA LYS A 163 -1.18 -6.19 4.99
C LYS A 163 0.05 -6.90 4.40
N ILE A 164 1.04 -7.26 5.22
CA ILE A 164 2.23 -8.02 4.80
C ILE A 164 1.83 -9.43 4.36
N THR A 165 1.07 -10.15 5.19
CA THR A 165 0.67 -11.53 4.90
C THR A 165 -0.25 -11.62 3.68
N LEU A 166 -1.08 -10.59 3.40
CA LEU A 166 -1.83 -10.47 2.14
C LEU A 166 -0.91 -10.32 0.92
N LYS A 167 0.12 -9.45 1.02
CA LYS A 167 1.13 -9.31 -0.05
C LYS A 167 1.87 -10.62 -0.32
N LEU A 168 2.10 -11.42 0.72
CA LEU A 168 2.71 -12.75 0.63
C LEU A 168 1.71 -13.86 0.23
N LYS A 169 0.46 -13.50 -0.09
CA LYS A 169 -0.65 -14.44 -0.41
C LYS A 169 -0.94 -15.46 0.70
N SER A 170 -0.58 -15.15 1.94
CA SER A 170 -0.86 -15.98 3.13
C SER A 170 -2.20 -15.56 3.75
N TYR A 171 -3.30 -15.85 3.06
CA TYR A 171 -4.63 -15.34 3.39
C TYR A 171 -5.15 -15.79 4.75
N TYR A 172 -4.87 -17.02 5.16
CA TYR A 172 -5.26 -17.53 6.49
C TYR A 172 -4.56 -16.79 7.63
N SER A 173 -3.27 -16.47 7.46
CA SER A 173 -2.52 -15.67 8.44
C SER A 173 -3.05 -14.24 8.49
N ALA A 174 -3.34 -13.63 7.34
CA ALA A 174 -3.95 -12.31 7.26
C ALA A 174 -5.29 -12.28 8.00
N ASN A 175 -6.17 -13.25 7.75
CA ASN A 175 -7.44 -13.37 8.45
C ASN A 175 -7.27 -13.50 9.97
N SER A 176 -6.29 -14.30 10.43
CA SER A 176 -6.00 -14.44 11.86
C SER A 176 -5.60 -13.12 12.50
N HIS A 177 -4.69 -12.35 11.88
CA HIS A 177 -4.28 -11.05 12.39
C HIS A 177 -5.44 -10.05 12.42
N LEU A 178 -6.26 -10.01 11.37
CA LEU A 178 -7.42 -9.11 11.31
C LEU A 178 -8.47 -9.46 12.35
N LYS A 179 -8.71 -10.75 12.59
CA LYS A 179 -9.63 -11.18 13.65
C LYS A 179 -9.12 -10.86 15.06
N GLN A 180 -7.82 -10.87 15.26
CA GLN A 180 -7.23 -10.38 16.51
C GLN A 180 -7.39 -8.86 16.65
N ALA A 181 -7.17 -8.08 15.57
CA ALA A 181 -7.42 -6.65 15.56
C ALA A 181 -8.89 -6.32 15.89
N GLU A 182 -9.84 -6.99 15.21
CA GLU A 182 -11.28 -6.85 15.47
C GLU A 182 -11.63 -7.16 16.93
N LYS A 183 -11.11 -8.25 17.47
CA LYS A 183 -11.33 -8.64 18.88
C LYS A 183 -10.81 -7.60 19.85
N VAL A 184 -9.56 -7.13 19.69
CA VAL A 184 -8.98 -6.08 20.55
C VAL A 184 -9.82 -4.80 20.46
N PHE A 185 -10.30 -4.43 19.27
CA PHE A 185 -11.15 -3.27 19.09
C PHE A 185 -12.47 -3.39 19.87
N MET A 186 -13.15 -4.54 19.76
CA MET A 186 -14.44 -4.78 20.41
C MET A 186 -14.33 -4.94 21.93
N ASP A 187 -13.27 -5.59 22.40
CA ASP A 187 -13.09 -5.91 23.84
C ASP A 187 -12.68 -4.68 24.67
N ASN A 188 -12.26 -3.56 24.06
CA ASN A 188 -11.66 -2.41 24.76
C ASN A 188 -12.36 -1.07 24.47
N ASP A 189 -13.60 -1.06 24.00
CA ASP A 189 -14.45 0.12 23.79
C ASP A 189 -13.72 1.25 23.01
N ILE A 190 -12.99 0.90 21.94
CA ILE A 190 -12.22 1.87 21.18
C ILE A 190 -13.16 2.69 20.28
N CYS A 191 -13.13 4.01 20.43
CA CYS A 191 -13.94 4.94 19.63
C CYS A 191 -13.12 5.48 18.44
N ASN A 192 -12.86 4.63 17.45
CA ASN A 192 -12.11 5.01 16.24
C ASN A 192 -12.73 4.33 15.01
N ASP A 193 -13.77 4.97 14.45
CA ASP A 193 -14.53 4.43 13.32
C ASP A 193 -13.65 4.21 12.06
N TYR A 194 -12.60 5.03 11.88
CA TYR A 194 -11.64 4.82 10.79
C TYR A 194 -10.90 3.49 10.94
N LEU A 195 -10.39 3.22 12.13
CA LEU A 195 -9.61 2.01 12.40
C LEU A 195 -10.49 0.75 12.26
N LEU A 196 -11.76 0.84 12.70
CA LEU A 196 -12.73 -0.24 12.51
C LEU A 196 -13.07 -0.44 11.02
N GLY A 197 -13.25 0.65 10.29
CA GLY A 197 -13.46 0.61 8.84
C GLY A 197 -12.30 -0.07 8.10
N GLU A 198 -11.06 0.25 8.48
CA GLU A 198 -9.85 -0.41 7.91
C GLU A 198 -9.83 -1.92 8.22
N ILE A 199 -10.15 -2.33 9.45
CA ILE A 199 -10.24 -3.76 9.80
C ILE A 199 -11.23 -4.48 8.91
N TYR A 200 -12.45 -3.93 8.76
CA TYR A 200 -13.50 -4.53 7.95
C TYR A 200 -13.14 -4.55 6.46
N PHE A 201 -12.53 -3.49 5.94
CA PHE A 201 -12.05 -3.44 4.56
C PHE A 201 -11.04 -4.56 4.27
N TYR A 202 -10.03 -4.74 5.14
CA TYR A 202 -9.04 -5.79 4.94
C TYR A 202 -9.58 -7.20 5.20
N LEU A 203 -10.58 -7.37 6.09
CA LEU A 203 -11.32 -8.64 6.24
C LEU A 203 -12.08 -8.97 4.96
N SER A 204 -12.80 -8.01 4.39
CA SER A 204 -13.49 -8.18 3.12
C SER A 204 -12.52 -8.62 2.02
N LYS A 205 -11.44 -7.88 1.82
CA LYS A 205 -10.39 -8.21 0.85
C LYS A 205 -9.81 -9.61 1.07
N THR A 206 -9.56 -9.99 2.32
CA THR A 206 -9.00 -11.30 2.65
C THR A 206 -9.98 -12.42 2.31
N TYR A 207 -11.27 -12.28 2.64
CA TYR A 207 -12.29 -13.26 2.28
C TYR A 207 -12.52 -13.34 0.77
N PHE A 208 -12.38 -12.23 0.05
CA PHE A 208 -12.44 -12.20 -1.41
C PHE A 208 -11.32 -13.05 -2.03
N GLU A 209 -10.08 -12.92 -1.55
CA GLU A 209 -8.94 -13.73 -1.99
C GLU A 209 -9.04 -15.22 -1.59
N MET A 210 -9.86 -15.52 -0.57
CA MET A 210 -10.18 -16.88 -0.13
C MET A 210 -11.40 -17.47 -0.85
N ASP A 211 -11.93 -16.80 -1.87
CA ASP A 211 -13.17 -17.16 -2.60
C ASP A 211 -14.42 -17.28 -1.70
N ASN A 212 -14.42 -16.67 -0.52
CA ASN A 212 -15.57 -16.61 0.37
C ASN A 212 -16.36 -15.31 0.16
N LEU A 213 -17.07 -15.24 -0.97
CA LEU A 213 -17.76 -14.04 -1.42
C LEU A 213 -18.88 -13.58 -0.45
N SER A 214 -19.52 -14.50 0.27
CA SER A 214 -20.58 -14.15 1.24
C SER A 214 -20.01 -13.29 2.39
N LYS A 215 -18.91 -13.74 3.01
CA LYS A 215 -18.25 -12.99 4.07
C LYS A 215 -17.57 -11.74 3.57
N SER A 216 -17.02 -11.77 2.35
CA SER A 216 -16.41 -10.60 1.72
C SER A 216 -17.42 -9.48 1.60
N THR A 217 -18.60 -9.74 1.02
CA THR A 217 -19.68 -8.74 0.87
C THR A 217 -20.21 -8.23 2.22
N GLU A 218 -20.32 -9.12 3.23
CA GLU A 218 -20.71 -8.73 4.59
C GLU A 218 -19.75 -7.70 5.19
N TYR A 219 -18.45 -8.00 5.19
CA TYR A 219 -17.43 -7.10 5.73
C TYR A 219 -17.26 -5.82 4.91
N ALA A 220 -17.42 -5.89 3.58
CA ALA A 220 -17.43 -4.69 2.74
C ALA A 220 -18.57 -3.73 3.10
N SER A 221 -19.75 -4.28 3.40
CA SER A 221 -20.88 -3.47 3.84
C SER A 221 -20.63 -2.79 5.20
N LEU A 222 -20.04 -3.53 6.16
CA LEU A 222 -19.64 -2.98 7.46
C LEU A 222 -18.58 -1.88 7.32
N ALA A 223 -17.58 -2.07 6.44
CA ALA A 223 -16.58 -1.05 6.16
C ALA A 223 -17.22 0.23 5.58
N ASN A 224 -18.17 0.09 4.64
CA ASN A 224 -18.91 1.21 4.08
C ASN A 224 -19.60 2.06 5.15
N GLU A 225 -20.29 1.40 6.09
CA GLU A 225 -20.97 2.10 7.18
C GLU A 225 -20.00 2.95 8.01
N GLN A 226 -18.81 2.44 8.31
CA GLN A 226 -17.82 3.17 9.10
C GLN A 226 -17.22 4.34 8.30
N PHE A 227 -16.83 4.13 7.05
CA PHE A 227 -16.25 5.19 6.22
C PHE A 227 -17.26 6.30 5.87
N GLU A 228 -18.55 5.96 5.74
CA GLU A 228 -19.59 6.94 5.53
C GLU A 228 -19.78 7.82 6.78
N LYS A 229 -19.77 7.25 7.99
CA LYS A 229 -19.87 7.99 9.25
C LYS A 229 -18.78 9.06 9.41
N ILE A 230 -17.56 8.75 9.03
CA ILE A 230 -16.42 9.66 9.18
C ILE A 230 -16.19 10.57 7.98
N HIS A 231 -17.07 10.52 6.97
CA HIS A 231 -16.96 11.27 5.71
C HIS A 231 -15.60 11.09 4.98
N ASN A 232 -14.95 9.93 5.13
CA ASN A 232 -13.70 9.62 4.44
C ASN A 232 -14.00 9.16 3.01
N LYS A 233 -14.07 10.12 2.09
CA LYS A 233 -14.43 9.90 0.69
C LYS A 233 -13.50 8.92 -0.03
N GLU A 234 -12.19 8.95 0.28
CA GLU A 234 -11.21 8.10 -0.40
C GLU A 234 -11.36 6.63 -0.04
N GLU A 235 -11.41 6.31 1.26
CA GLU A 235 -11.60 4.93 1.72
C GLU A 235 -12.98 4.40 1.35
N TYR A 236 -13.99 5.24 1.39
CA TYR A 236 -15.32 4.89 0.90
C TYR A 236 -15.31 4.55 -0.60
N ALA A 237 -14.63 5.36 -1.42
CA ALA A 237 -14.49 5.10 -2.85
C ALA A 237 -13.72 3.80 -3.15
N LYS A 238 -12.63 3.51 -2.43
CA LYS A 238 -11.88 2.25 -2.53
C LYS A 238 -12.76 1.03 -2.19
N ASN A 239 -13.54 1.12 -1.12
CA ASN A 239 -14.43 0.03 -0.72
C ASN A 239 -15.56 -0.22 -1.74
N LEU A 240 -16.09 0.84 -2.37
CA LEU A 240 -17.03 0.70 -3.47
C LEU A 240 -16.45 -0.02 -4.68
N LEU A 241 -15.15 0.17 -4.98
CA LEU A 241 -14.47 -0.60 -6.04
C LEU A 241 -14.36 -2.07 -5.67
N LEU A 242 -14.01 -2.40 -4.43
CA LEU A 242 -13.97 -3.78 -3.96
C LEU A 242 -15.34 -4.46 -4.11
N LEU A 243 -16.42 -3.79 -3.72
CA LEU A 243 -17.79 -4.30 -3.95
C LEU A 243 -18.11 -4.48 -5.44
N SER A 244 -17.62 -3.60 -6.30
CA SER A 244 -17.79 -3.76 -7.74
C SER A 244 -17.08 -5.03 -8.26
N GLU A 245 -15.84 -5.28 -7.86
CA GLU A 245 -15.08 -6.46 -8.22
C GLU A 245 -15.76 -7.75 -7.73
N GLU A 246 -16.24 -7.77 -6.50
CA GLU A 246 -16.98 -8.90 -5.93
C GLU A 246 -18.26 -9.23 -6.71
N HIS A 247 -19.05 -8.20 -7.04
CA HIS A 247 -20.26 -8.39 -7.83
C HIS A 247 -19.96 -8.81 -9.27
N ASN A 248 -18.87 -8.34 -9.86
CA ASN A 248 -18.42 -8.79 -11.18
C ASN A 248 -18.03 -10.28 -11.16
N LYS A 249 -17.25 -10.72 -10.17
CA LYS A 249 -16.92 -12.16 -9.99
C LYS A 249 -18.17 -13.02 -9.82
N ASN A 250 -19.20 -12.51 -9.14
CA ASN A 250 -20.49 -13.18 -8.96
C ASN A 250 -21.40 -13.14 -10.21
N GLY A 251 -20.95 -12.52 -11.31
CA GLY A 251 -21.75 -12.36 -12.53
C GLY A 251 -22.87 -11.28 -12.41
N ASN A 252 -22.92 -10.53 -11.32
CA ASN A 252 -23.92 -9.47 -11.12
C ASN A 252 -23.40 -8.14 -11.67
N LEU A 253 -23.35 -8.05 -13.01
CA LEU A 253 -22.77 -6.90 -13.72
C LEU A 253 -23.47 -5.57 -13.44
N GLU A 254 -24.80 -5.58 -13.24
CA GLU A 254 -25.57 -4.37 -12.96
C GLU A 254 -25.14 -3.71 -11.64
N LYS A 255 -24.99 -4.51 -10.57
CA LYS A 255 -24.48 -4.01 -9.29
C LYS A 255 -23.02 -3.58 -9.39
N ALA A 256 -22.19 -4.32 -10.10
CA ALA A 256 -20.78 -3.97 -10.35
C ALA A 256 -20.68 -2.58 -11.00
N ILE A 257 -21.43 -2.32 -12.06
CA ILE A 257 -21.49 -1.03 -12.74
C ILE A 257 -21.97 0.07 -11.77
N THR A 258 -23.00 -0.21 -10.96
CA THR A 258 -23.53 0.75 -10.00
C THR A 258 -22.48 1.19 -8.98
N TYR A 259 -21.76 0.25 -8.38
CA TYR A 259 -20.70 0.55 -7.40
C TYR A 259 -19.51 1.26 -8.04
N SER A 260 -19.05 0.86 -9.24
CA SER A 260 -18.00 1.58 -9.97
C SER A 260 -18.38 3.01 -10.27
N LYS A 261 -19.63 3.29 -10.70
CA LYS A 261 -20.12 4.65 -10.96
C LYS A 261 -20.16 5.52 -9.70
N LYS A 262 -20.54 4.95 -8.56
CA LYS A 262 -20.51 5.67 -7.28
C LYS A 262 -19.07 6.03 -6.88
N SER A 263 -18.14 5.09 -6.99
CA SER A 263 -16.73 5.34 -6.73
C SER A 263 -16.14 6.41 -7.66
N LEU A 264 -16.45 6.32 -8.96
CA LEU A 264 -16.02 7.30 -9.96
C LEU A 264 -16.45 8.72 -9.61
N LYS A 265 -17.70 8.88 -9.15
CA LYS A 265 -18.22 10.20 -8.72
C LYS A 265 -17.38 10.79 -7.59
N LEU A 266 -17.03 9.98 -6.58
CA LEU A 266 -16.22 10.42 -5.45
C LEU A 266 -14.80 10.82 -5.90
N TYR A 267 -14.16 10.02 -6.75
CA TYR A 267 -12.82 10.35 -7.26
C TYR A 267 -12.82 11.58 -8.19
N LYS A 268 -13.90 11.84 -8.94
CA LYS A 268 -14.08 13.10 -9.68
C LYS A 268 -14.19 14.31 -8.75
N GLU A 269 -14.90 14.18 -7.63
CA GLU A 269 -14.95 15.23 -6.60
C GLU A 269 -13.61 15.49 -5.90
N MET A 270 -12.71 14.49 -5.87
CA MET A 270 -11.36 14.59 -5.31
C MET A 270 -10.29 14.96 -6.37
N GLU A 271 -10.67 15.13 -7.63
CA GLU A 271 -9.77 15.42 -8.76
C GLU A 271 -8.62 14.42 -8.95
N SER A 272 -8.83 13.16 -8.57
CA SER A 272 -7.80 12.09 -8.63
C SER A 272 -7.76 11.44 -10.01
N LEU A 273 -6.98 11.99 -10.94
CA LEU A 273 -6.96 11.59 -12.35
C LEU A 273 -6.55 10.13 -12.58
N ASP A 274 -5.59 9.59 -11.82
CA ASP A 274 -5.16 8.19 -11.98
C ASP A 274 -6.23 7.19 -11.55
N ASN A 275 -6.95 7.48 -10.46
CA ASN A 275 -8.06 6.66 -10.02
C ASN A 275 -9.24 6.77 -11.01
N ILE A 276 -9.51 7.96 -11.53
CA ILE A 276 -10.55 8.19 -12.56
C ILE A 276 -10.22 7.36 -13.80
N TYR A 277 -8.98 7.41 -14.31
CA TYR A 277 -8.53 6.62 -15.44
C TYR A 277 -8.75 5.12 -15.23
N THR A 278 -8.35 4.60 -14.08
CA THR A 278 -8.47 3.18 -13.75
C THR A 278 -9.94 2.74 -13.74
N ILE A 279 -10.81 3.53 -13.11
CA ILE A 279 -12.23 3.20 -13.01
C ILE A 279 -12.95 3.33 -14.36
N GLU A 280 -12.59 4.32 -15.18
CA GLU A 280 -13.16 4.45 -16.51
C GLU A 280 -12.81 3.24 -17.39
N ASN A 281 -11.57 2.70 -17.29
CA ASN A 281 -11.23 1.45 -17.99
C ASN A 281 -12.01 0.24 -17.45
N GLU A 282 -12.19 0.11 -16.14
CA GLU A 282 -12.99 -0.97 -15.55
C GLU A 282 -14.47 -0.86 -15.96
N LEU A 283 -15.05 0.33 -15.96
CA LEU A 283 -16.40 0.56 -16.47
C LEU A 283 -16.52 0.18 -17.94
N GLY A 284 -15.55 0.56 -18.77
CA GLY A 284 -15.51 0.14 -20.18
C GLY A 284 -15.57 -1.37 -20.33
N LYS A 285 -14.80 -2.10 -19.53
CA LYS A 285 -14.79 -3.57 -19.49
C LYS A 285 -16.12 -4.17 -18.98
N LEU A 286 -16.68 -3.60 -17.91
CA LEU A 286 -17.98 -4.04 -17.40
C LEU A 286 -19.09 -3.87 -18.45
N PHE A 287 -19.14 -2.72 -19.14
CA PHE A 287 -20.10 -2.48 -20.21
C PHE A 287 -19.86 -3.37 -21.43
N TYR A 288 -18.60 -3.68 -21.77
CA TYR A 288 -18.28 -4.68 -22.79
C TYR A 288 -18.86 -6.07 -22.44
N ASN A 289 -18.71 -6.50 -21.19
CA ASN A 289 -19.26 -7.77 -20.71
C ASN A 289 -20.80 -7.75 -20.64
N PHE A 290 -21.37 -6.57 -20.37
CA PHE A 290 -22.83 -6.33 -20.36
C PHE A 290 -23.42 -6.17 -21.77
N GLU A 291 -22.61 -6.35 -22.81
CA GLU A 291 -22.97 -6.19 -24.24
C GLU A 291 -23.43 -4.78 -24.64
N ASN A 292 -23.19 -3.78 -23.81
CA ASN A 292 -23.45 -2.37 -24.15
C ASN A 292 -22.15 -1.72 -24.67
N ILE A 293 -21.87 -1.96 -25.96
CA ILE A 293 -20.62 -1.54 -26.59
C ILE A 293 -20.51 -0.02 -26.71
N ASP A 294 -21.63 0.68 -26.89
CA ASP A 294 -21.64 2.16 -26.99
C ASP A 294 -21.19 2.81 -25.67
N GLU A 295 -21.68 2.34 -24.54
CA GLU A 295 -21.21 2.82 -23.24
C GLU A 295 -19.77 2.39 -22.95
N SER A 296 -19.37 1.18 -23.36
CA SER A 296 -17.99 0.72 -23.27
C SER A 296 -17.02 1.65 -24.01
N PHE A 297 -17.36 2.07 -25.24
CA PHE A 297 -16.57 3.06 -25.99
C PHE A 297 -16.45 4.39 -25.25
N LYS A 298 -17.55 4.94 -24.75
CA LYS A 298 -17.52 6.23 -24.01
C LYS A 298 -16.54 6.21 -22.84
N HIS A 299 -16.56 5.13 -22.06
CA HIS A 299 -15.67 4.98 -20.91
C HIS A 299 -14.19 4.83 -21.35
N TYR A 300 -13.90 4.04 -22.37
CA TYR A 300 -12.53 3.90 -22.87
C TYR A 300 -12.00 5.17 -23.55
N GLU A 301 -12.83 5.89 -24.32
CA GLU A 301 -12.42 7.18 -24.90
C GLU A 301 -12.13 8.22 -23.81
N PHE A 302 -12.94 8.28 -22.78
CA PHE A 302 -12.68 9.18 -21.66
C PHE A 302 -11.37 8.82 -20.92
N ALA A 303 -11.10 7.52 -20.69
CA ALA A 303 -9.84 7.05 -20.13
C ALA A 303 -8.65 7.41 -21.03
N LYS A 304 -8.80 7.26 -22.36
CA LYS A 304 -7.80 7.67 -23.35
C LYS A 304 -7.47 9.15 -23.24
N ASP A 305 -8.48 10.01 -23.17
CA ASP A 305 -8.31 11.47 -23.10
C ASP A 305 -7.54 11.90 -21.85
N ILE A 306 -7.81 11.28 -20.68
CA ILE A 306 -7.08 11.55 -19.44
C ILE A 306 -5.58 11.26 -19.62
N LYS A 307 -5.22 10.13 -20.22
CA LYS A 307 -3.80 9.75 -20.40
C LYS A 307 -3.08 10.58 -21.45
N ILE A 308 -3.77 10.99 -22.50
CA ILE A 308 -3.20 11.91 -23.50
C ILE A 308 -2.86 13.26 -22.86
N GLN A 309 -3.74 13.81 -22.02
CA GLN A 309 -3.49 15.07 -21.31
C GLN A 309 -2.31 14.99 -20.34
N ASN A 310 -2.07 13.83 -19.74
CA ASN A 310 -1.02 13.63 -18.74
C ASN A 310 0.32 13.13 -19.33
N ASN A 311 0.42 12.92 -20.63
CA ASN A 311 1.62 12.41 -21.32
C ASN A 311 2.15 11.06 -20.75
N ASP A 312 1.26 10.19 -20.27
CA ASP A 312 1.60 8.93 -19.58
C ASP A 312 1.51 7.73 -20.53
N GLY A 313 2.59 6.93 -20.61
CA GLY A 313 2.74 5.79 -21.53
C GLY A 313 1.78 4.61 -21.34
N LYS A 314 0.94 4.60 -20.31
CA LYS A 314 0.01 3.48 -20.00
C LYS A 314 -1.24 3.43 -20.91
N LEU A 315 -1.23 4.12 -22.04
CA LEU A 315 -2.35 4.21 -22.98
C LEU A 315 -2.63 2.90 -23.73
N ILE A 316 -1.62 2.04 -23.92
CA ILE A 316 -1.68 0.85 -24.78
C ILE A 316 -2.81 -0.10 -24.38
N LYS A 317 -2.99 -0.36 -23.08
CA LYS A 317 -4.08 -1.24 -22.58
C LYS A 317 -5.47 -0.71 -22.94
N THR A 318 -5.69 0.60 -22.82
CA THR A 318 -6.97 1.22 -23.21
C THR A 318 -7.22 1.07 -24.70
N LEU A 319 -6.19 1.28 -25.55
CA LEU A 319 -6.29 1.11 -26.98
C LEU A 319 -6.58 -0.36 -27.38
N ILE A 320 -5.97 -1.33 -26.71
CA ILE A 320 -6.27 -2.76 -26.88
C ILE A 320 -7.73 -3.05 -26.57
N ASN A 321 -8.27 -2.50 -25.49
CA ASN A 321 -9.68 -2.66 -25.12
C ASN A 321 -10.61 -2.05 -26.17
N ILE A 322 -10.25 -0.88 -26.72
CA ILE A 322 -10.98 -0.23 -27.85
C ILE A 322 -10.97 -1.14 -29.09
N CYS A 323 -9.84 -1.79 -29.41
CA CYS A 323 -9.79 -2.78 -30.48
C CYS A 323 -10.78 -3.94 -30.21
N GLY A 324 -10.88 -4.42 -28.96
CA GLY A 324 -11.86 -5.44 -28.58
C GLY A 324 -13.31 -5.02 -28.90
N ASN A 325 -13.67 -3.76 -28.63
CA ASN A 325 -14.97 -3.21 -28.98
C ASN A 325 -15.19 -3.19 -30.50
N TYR A 326 -14.20 -2.73 -31.28
CA TYR A 326 -14.29 -2.73 -32.75
C TYR A 326 -14.41 -4.13 -33.32
N LEU A 327 -13.70 -5.12 -32.78
CA LEU A 327 -13.87 -6.53 -33.17
C LEU A 327 -15.29 -7.04 -32.92
N LYS A 328 -15.88 -6.69 -31.77
CA LYS A 328 -17.24 -7.13 -31.40
C LYS A 328 -18.30 -6.58 -32.35
N ILE A 329 -18.13 -5.33 -32.82
CA ILE A 329 -19.02 -4.72 -33.84
C ILE A 329 -18.57 -4.99 -35.29
N LYS A 330 -17.47 -5.74 -35.47
CA LYS A 330 -16.88 -6.09 -36.80
C LYS A 330 -16.43 -4.89 -37.62
N ASP A 331 -16.08 -3.77 -36.99
CA ASP A 331 -15.48 -2.59 -37.67
C ASP A 331 -13.96 -2.79 -37.75
N LEU A 332 -13.53 -3.63 -38.69
CA LEU A 332 -12.12 -4.02 -38.82
C LEU A 332 -11.22 -2.88 -39.30
N ASP A 333 -11.77 -1.93 -40.05
CA ASP A 333 -11.00 -0.77 -40.55
C ASP A 333 -10.61 0.14 -39.40
N LYS A 334 -11.54 0.42 -38.48
CA LYS A 334 -11.21 1.20 -37.27
C LYS A 334 -10.32 0.42 -36.31
N CYS A 335 -10.54 -0.90 -36.15
CA CYS A 335 -9.66 -1.74 -35.35
C CYS A 335 -8.21 -1.66 -35.89
N GLN A 336 -8.00 -1.72 -37.20
CA GLN A 336 -6.66 -1.61 -37.79
C GLN A 336 -6.02 -0.24 -37.50
N LYS A 337 -6.77 0.86 -37.64
CA LYS A 337 -6.25 2.21 -37.31
C LYS A 337 -5.77 2.32 -35.86
N VAL A 338 -6.50 1.72 -34.93
CA VAL A 338 -6.08 1.70 -33.51
C VAL A 338 -4.85 0.81 -33.29
N LEU A 339 -4.75 -0.32 -34.02
CA LEU A 339 -3.54 -1.15 -33.97
C LEU A 339 -2.31 -0.43 -34.57
N ASP A 340 -2.50 0.40 -35.58
CA ASP A 340 -1.43 1.23 -36.13
C ASP A 340 -0.98 2.28 -35.10
N GLU A 341 -1.92 2.93 -34.39
CA GLU A 341 -1.61 3.84 -33.27
C GLU A 341 -0.85 3.12 -32.14
N ILE A 342 -1.21 1.89 -31.80
CA ILE A 342 -0.48 1.10 -30.81
C ILE A 342 0.93 0.79 -31.29
N SER A 343 1.10 0.44 -32.57
CA SER A 343 2.41 0.06 -33.14
C SER A 343 3.45 1.17 -33.08
N GLU A 344 3.01 2.44 -33.08
CA GLU A 344 3.88 3.62 -32.94
C GLU A 344 4.34 3.86 -31.48
N LYS A 345 3.59 3.34 -30.51
CA LYS A 345 3.79 3.59 -29.08
C LYS A 345 4.41 2.41 -28.31
N ILE A 346 4.25 1.18 -28.81
CA ILE A 346 4.63 -0.05 -28.16
C ILE A 346 6.16 -0.25 -28.15
N THR A 347 6.74 -0.54 -27.01
CA THR A 347 8.18 -0.76 -26.81
C THR A 347 8.53 -2.24 -26.72
N GLU A 348 9.82 -2.58 -26.66
CA GLU A 348 10.26 -3.97 -26.47
C GLU A 348 9.91 -4.55 -25.09
N GLU A 349 9.64 -3.69 -24.11
CA GLU A 349 9.27 -4.07 -22.75
C GLU A 349 7.79 -4.49 -22.64
N ASP A 350 6.94 -4.03 -23.58
CA ASP A 350 5.50 -4.30 -23.60
C ASP A 350 5.19 -5.69 -24.19
N VAL A 351 5.74 -6.75 -23.61
CA VAL A 351 5.68 -8.11 -24.15
C VAL A 351 4.24 -8.66 -24.17
N GLU A 352 3.48 -8.45 -23.10
CA GLU A 352 2.10 -8.91 -22.99
C GLU A 352 1.20 -8.21 -24.01
N GLU A 353 1.32 -6.90 -24.11
CA GLU A 353 0.54 -6.06 -25.01
C GLU A 353 0.84 -6.41 -26.49
N ARG A 354 2.08 -6.75 -26.84
CA ARG A 354 2.44 -7.26 -28.18
C ARG A 354 1.73 -8.56 -28.52
N ILE A 355 1.66 -9.49 -27.55
CA ILE A 355 0.92 -10.74 -27.73
C ILE A 355 -0.56 -10.44 -27.94
N GLU A 356 -1.16 -9.57 -27.11
CA GLU A 356 -2.57 -9.21 -27.22
C GLU A 356 -2.88 -8.56 -28.57
N CYS A 357 -2.04 -7.65 -29.08
CA CYS A 357 -2.18 -7.08 -30.43
C CYS A 357 -2.12 -8.16 -31.52
N SER A 358 -1.25 -9.14 -31.38
CA SER A 358 -1.16 -10.26 -32.34
C SER A 358 -2.42 -11.13 -32.31
N LEU A 359 -3.01 -11.37 -31.13
CA LEU A 359 -4.28 -12.10 -31.00
C LEU A 359 -5.47 -11.30 -31.56
N ILE A 360 -5.46 -9.98 -31.46
CA ILE A 360 -6.43 -9.12 -32.14
C ILE A 360 -6.32 -9.28 -33.67
N LYS A 361 -5.09 -9.23 -34.22
CA LYS A 361 -4.85 -9.44 -35.67
C LYS A 361 -5.28 -10.85 -36.10
N TYR A 362 -5.00 -11.87 -35.29
CA TYR A 362 -5.49 -13.23 -35.52
C TYR A 362 -7.03 -13.24 -35.66
N THR A 363 -7.73 -12.59 -34.73
CA THR A 363 -9.20 -12.52 -34.76
C THR A 363 -9.70 -11.79 -36.01
N MET A 364 -9.03 -10.67 -36.42
CA MET A 364 -9.35 -9.96 -37.67
C MET A 364 -9.16 -10.85 -38.91
N TYR A 365 -8.08 -11.65 -38.96
CA TYR A 365 -7.85 -12.58 -40.08
C TYR A 365 -8.89 -13.69 -40.11
N ILE A 366 -9.32 -14.21 -38.97
CA ILE A 366 -10.41 -15.21 -38.90
C ILE A 366 -11.73 -14.61 -39.40
N ILE A 367 -12.08 -13.39 -39.00
CA ILE A 367 -13.31 -12.71 -39.44
C ILE A 367 -13.26 -12.46 -40.98
N ASN A 368 -12.09 -12.16 -41.53
CA ASN A 368 -11.87 -11.94 -42.98
C ASN A 368 -11.59 -13.24 -43.76
N GLU A 369 -11.75 -14.44 -43.14
CA GLU A 369 -11.49 -15.75 -43.73
C GLU A 369 -10.05 -15.94 -44.29
N ARG A 370 -9.09 -15.12 -43.82
CA ARG A 370 -7.66 -15.19 -44.18
C ARG A 370 -6.93 -16.21 -43.33
N LYS A 371 -7.17 -17.49 -43.61
CA LYS A 371 -6.73 -18.63 -42.75
C LYS A 371 -5.19 -18.76 -42.70
N ILE A 372 -4.48 -18.52 -43.78
CA ILE A 372 -3.02 -18.66 -43.84
C ILE A 372 -2.34 -17.62 -42.93
N GLU A 373 -2.80 -16.39 -43.00
CA GLU A 373 -2.25 -15.30 -42.16
C GLU A 373 -2.66 -15.49 -40.70
N ALA A 374 -3.87 -16.00 -40.43
CA ALA A 374 -4.32 -16.34 -39.08
C ALA A 374 -3.43 -17.42 -38.46
N GLU A 375 -3.09 -18.47 -39.23
CA GLU A 375 -2.18 -19.53 -38.77
C GLU A 375 -0.79 -18.97 -38.48
N SER A 376 -0.21 -18.21 -39.41
CA SER A 376 1.13 -17.65 -39.28
C SER A 376 1.25 -16.79 -38.02
N ILE A 377 0.34 -15.82 -37.81
CA ILE A 377 0.42 -14.91 -36.70
C ILE A 377 0.23 -15.63 -35.36
N LEU A 378 -0.59 -16.66 -35.30
CA LEU A 378 -0.82 -17.43 -34.09
C LEU A 378 0.40 -18.28 -33.73
N ILE A 379 1.07 -18.90 -34.71
CA ILE A 379 2.33 -19.62 -34.53
C ILE A 379 3.44 -18.68 -34.03
N ASP A 380 3.57 -17.50 -34.66
CA ASP A 380 4.59 -16.53 -34.29
C ASP A 380 4.35 -15.99 -32.86
N SER A 381 3.09 -15.75 -32.51
CA SER A 381 2.71 -15.36 -31.13
C SER A 381 3.05 -16.44 -30.11
N TYR A 382 2.83 -17.71 -30.45
CA TYR A 382 3.19 -18.83 -29.61
C TYR A 382 4.70 -18.91 -29.37
N ARG A 383 5.50 -18.78 -30.44
CA ARG A 383 6.96 -18.79 -30.33
C ARG A 383 7.44 -17.63 -29.49
N TYR A 384 6.95 -16.43 -29.73
CA TYR A 384 7.30 -15.22 -29.02
C TYR A 384 6.97 -15.33 -27.51
N ALA A 385 5.78 -15.83 -27.17
CA ALA A 385 5.40 -16.05 -25.77
C ALA A 385 6.35 -17.04 -25.07
N LYS A 386 6.80 -18.12 -25.76
CA LYS A 386 7.77 -19.08 -25.21
C LYS A 386 9.16 -18.44 -25.05
N GLU A 387 9.65 -17.69 -26.01
CA GLU A 387 10.95 -17.01 -25.98
C GLU A 387 11.02 -15.99 -24.83
N LYS A 388 9.91 -15.29 -24.57
CA LYS A 388 9.78 -14.32 -23.47
C LYS A 388 9.40 -14.96 -22.14
N ASN A 389 9.38 -16.30 -22.05
CA ASN A 389 9.03 -17.07 -20.85
C ASN A 389 7.62 -16.76 -20.29
N MET A 390 6.69 -16.31 -21.14
CA MET A 390 5.29 -16.07 -20.81
C MET A 390 4.50 -17.39 -20.89
N LEU A 391 4.81 -18.35 -20.00
CA LEU A 391 4.35 -19.74 -20.09
C LEU A 391 2.83 -19.87 -20.08
N GLN A 392 2.13 -19.07 -19.26
CA GLN A 392 0.67 -19.10 -19.23
C GLN A 392 0.08 -18.67 -20.58
N LYS A 393 0.53 -17.56 -21.14
CA LYS A 393 0.10 -17.07 -22.47
C LYS A 393 0.45 -18.08 -23.58
N ALA A 394 1.64 -18.68 -23.51
CA ALA A 394 2.02 -19.73 -24.45
C ALA A 394 1.05 -20.94 -24.39
N GLY A 395 0.63 -21.33 -23.18
CA GLY A 395 -0.39 -22.37 -22.99
C GLY A 395 -1.73 -22.00 -23.61
N GLU A 396 -2.22 -20.79 -23.36
CA GLU A 396 -3.46 -20.26 -23.94
C GLU A 396 -3.42 -20.26 -25.49
N ILE A 397 -2.33 -19.72 -26.05
CA ILE A 397 -2.15 -19.69 -27.53
C ILE A 397 -2.03 -21.09 -28.10
N SER A 398 -1.39 -22.01 -27.40
CA SER A 398 -1.30 -23.42 -27.84
C SER A 398 -2.68 -24.07 -27.92
N ILE A 399 -3.58 -23.83 -26.97
CA ILE A 399 -4.96 -24.30 -27.05
C ILE A 399 -5.70 -23.63 -28.23
N MET A 400 -5.47 -22.33 -28.48
CA MET A 400 -6.06 -21.64 -29.63
C MET A 400 -5.59 -22.24 -30.97
N LEU A 401 -4.29 -22.58 -31.10
CA LEU A 401 -3.75 -23.31 -32.25
C LEU A 401 -4.40 -24.68 -32.41
N GLY A 402 -4.54 -25.41 -31.32
CA GLY A 402 -5.24 -26.70 -31.34
C GLY A 402 -6.67 -26.59 -31.87
N LYS A 403 -7.43 -25.60 -31.38
CA LYS A 403 -8.78 -25.31 -31.86
C LYS A 403 -8.79 -24.92 -33.34
N PHE A 404 -7.89 -24.01 -33.77
CA PHE A 404 -7.75 -23.61 -35.15
C PHE A 404 -7.55 -24.80 -36.10
N TYR A 405 -6.69 -25.77 -35.70
CA TYR A 405 -6.45 -26.95 -36.51
C TYR A 405 -7.62 -27.95 -36.50
N ILE A 406 -8.38 -28.05 -35.41
CA ILE A 406 -9.64 -28.82 -35.39
C ILE A 406 -10.61 -28.24 -36.42
N ASP A 407 -10.83 -26.92 -36.40
CA ASP A 407 -11.77 -26.26 -37.31
C ASP A 407 -11.34 -26.37 -38.78
N ASN A 408 -10.03 -26.52 -39.05
CA ASN A 408 -9.47 -26.76 -40.38
C ASN A 408 -9.23 -28.26 -40.69
N LYS A 409 -9.76 -29.19 -39.90
CA LYS A 409 -9.70 -30.64 -40.12
C LYS A 409 -8.28 -31.22 -40.14
N ASN A 410 -7.32 -30.60 -39.47
CA ASN A 410 -5.96 -31.10 -39.32
C ASN A 410 -5.76 -31.69 -37.91
N SER A 411 -6.18 -32.94 -37.74
CA SER A 411 -6.16 -33.61 -36.42
C SER A 411 -4.76 -33.84 -35.87
N GLU A 412 -3.74 -34.01 -36.73
CA GLU A 412 -2.37 -34.21 -36.29
C GLU A 412 -1.80 -32.98 -35.57
N GLN A 413 -1.88 -31.82 -36.22
CA GLN A 413 -1.42 -30.57 -35.64
C GLN A 413 -2.30 -30.16 -34.45
N ALA A 414 -3.60 -30.41 -34.50
CA ALA A 414 -4.50 -30.17 -33.37
C ALA A 414 -4.05 -30.93 -32.12
N ASN A 415 -3.82 -32.21 -32.21
CA ASN A 415 -3.36 -33.03 -31.08
C ASN A 415 -2.01 -32.56 -30.54
N LYS A 416 -1.08 -32.21 -31.42
CA LYS A 416 0.23 -31.69 -31.01
C LYS A 416 0.09 -30.45 -30.11
N TYR A 417 -0.60 -29.41 -30.59
CA TYR A 417 -0.71 -28.16 -29.84
C TYR A 417 -1.59 -28.29 -28.61
N LEU A 418 -2.65 -29.06 -28.60
CA LEU A 418 -3.46 -29.31 -27.41
C LEU A 418 -2.64 -30.01 -26.31
N ASN A 419 -1.84 -31.02 -26.66
CA ASN A 419 -0.97 -31.70 -25.71
C ASN A 419 0.14 -30.77 -25.16
N GLU A 420 0.70 -29.90 -25.99
CA GLU A 420 1.66 -28.87 -25.55
C GLU A 420 1.01 -27.90 -24.55
N GLY A 421 -0.19 -27.41 -24.83
CA GLY A 421 -0.95 -26.53 -23.94
C GLY A 421 -1.24 -27.16 -22.58
N VAL A 422 -1.74 -28.41 -22.58
CA VAL A 422 -1.98 -29.18 -21.35
C VAL A 422 -0.67 -29.38 -20.57
N SER A 423 0.44 -29.69 -21.26
CA SER A 423 1.75 -29.86 -20.61
C SER A 423 2.24 -28.57 -19.95
N ILE A 424 2.03 -27.43 -20.59
CA ILE A 424 2.39 -26.11 -20.04
C ILE A 424 1.54 -25.82 -18.79
N PHE A 425 0.23 -26.01 -18.86
CA PHE A 425 -0.67 -25.75 -17.71
C PHE A 425 -0.41 -26.67 -16.52
N LYS A 426 0.03 -27.92 -16.75
CA LYS A 426 0.52 -28.80 -15.67
C LYS A 426 1.80 -28.27 -15.04
N LYS A 427 2.75 -27.78 -15.85
CA LYS A 427 4.01 -27.21 -15.35
C LYS A 427 3.81 -25.92 -14.56
N THR A 428 2.82 -25.12 -14.92
CA THR A 428 2.50 -23.86 -14.24
C THR A 428 1.55 -24.03 -13.05
N GLY A 429 1.10 -25.26 -12.75
CA GLY A 429 0.19 -25.56 -11.65
C GLY A 429 -1.26 -25.11 -11.87
N ILE A 430 -1.63 -24.72 -13.09
CA ILE A 430 -3.01 -24.34 -13.45
C ILE A 430 -3.89 -25.59 -13.57
N LEU A 431 -3.33 -26.72 -14.03
CA LEU A 431 -4.00 -28.01 -14.03
C LEU A 431 -3.32 -28.93 -13.00
N ASN A 432 -4.11 -29.45 -12.07
CA ASN A 432 -3.68 -30.51 -11.17
C ASN A 432 -3.55 -31.85 -11.93
N ASN A 433 -2.62 -32.71 -11.52
CA ASN A 433 -2.39 -34.01 -12.12
C ASN A 433 -3.62 -34.93 -11.98
#